data_8b924ee5658476b8cb080b86226aac88
#
_entry.id   8b924ee5658476b8cb080b86226aac88
#
_cell.length_a   1.000
_cell.length_b   1.000
_cell.length_c   1.000
_cell.angle_alpha   90.00
_cell.angle_beta   90.00
_cell.angle_gamma   90.00
#
_symmetry.space_group_name_H-M   'P 1'
#
loop_
_entity.id
_entity.type
_entity.pdbx_description
1 polymer ?
#
loop_
_entity_poly.entity_id
_entity_poly.type
_entity_poly.pdbx_seq_one_letter_code
_entity_poly.pdbx_strand_id
1 'polypeptide(L)'
;MAQKKISVITPSFNSREVIERAVQSVLVQDYTCWEHVIVDGGSTDGTIDLLKKYPHLKWISEKDRGQADAMNKGFSLSTGDIIVYLNADDYFLPGAFSAVMAVFEK
;
A
#
# COMPACT_ATOMS: atom_id res chain seq x y z
N MET A 1 5.87 3.44 24.99
CA MET A 1 6.43 4.02 23.75
C MET A 1 5.49 3.76 22.60
N ALA A 2 5.34 4.74 21.72
CA ALA A 2 4.50 4.57 20.53
C ALA A 2 5.14 3.58 19.58
N GLN A 3 4.32 2.73 18.98
CA GLN A 3 4.78 1.83 17.91
C GLN A 3 5.17 2.65 16.68
N LYS A 4 6.20 2.20 15.97
CA LYS A 4 6.52 2.77 14.67
C LYS A 4 5.46 2.36 13.67
N LYS A 5 5.06 3.32 12.82
CA LYS A 5 4.02 3.11 11.82
C LYS A 5 4.66 2.78 10.47
N ILE A 6 4.14 1.75 9.82
CA ILE A 6 4.54 1.37 8.48
C ILE A 6 3.56 2.00 7.48
N SER A 7 4.07 2.72 6.49
CA SER A 7 3.28 3.17 5.35
C SER A 7 3.61 2.29 4.14
N VAL A 8 2.62 1.52 3.69
CA VAL A 8 2.76 0.72 2.47
C VAL A 8 2.25 1.55 1.31
N ILE A 9 3.08 1.74 0.29
CA ILE A 9 2.72 2.49 -0.91
C ILE A 9 2.62 1.52 -2.08
N THR A 10 1.45 1.49 -2.73
CA THR A 10 1.21 0.63 -3.88
C THR A 10 0.83 1.48 -5.08
N PRO A 11 1.71 1.56 -6.09
CA PRO A 11 1.32 2.15 -7.37
C PRO A 11 0.39 1.18 -8.11
N SER A 12 -0.63 1.71 -8.73
CA SER A 12 -1.68 0.91 -9.39
C SER A 12 -2.05 1.53 -10.73
N PHE A 13 -2.20 0.67 -11.73
CA PHE A 13 -2.81 1.06 -13.01
C PHE A 13 -3.42 -0.18 -13.65
N ASN A 14 -4.76 -0.15 -13.83
CA ASN A 14 -5.51 -1.27 -14.41
C ASN A 14 -5.13 -2.62 -13.77
N SER A 15 -5.18 -2.66 -12.44
CA SER A 15 -4.70 -3.79 -11.65
C SER A 15 -5.84 -4.56 -10.98
N ARG A 16 -7.06 -4.46 -11.50
CA ARG A 16 -8.24 -5.06 -10.88
C ARG A 16 -8.08 -6.55 -10.57
N GLU A 17 -7.43 -7.30 -11.47
CA GLU A 17 -7.32 -8.75 -11.30
C GLU A 17 -6.30 -9.17 -10.23
N VAL A 18 -5.39 -8.28 -9.84
CA VAL A 18 -4.27 -8.63 -8.95
C VAL A 18 -4.22 -7.84 -7.67
N ILE A 19 -4.77 -6.61 -7.64
CA ILE A 19 -4.55 -5.69 -6.53
C ILE A 19 -5.19 -6.16 -5.22
N GLU A 20 -6.27 -6.92 -5.28
CA GLU A 20 -6.96 -7.37 -4.08
C GLU A 20 -6.07 -8.25 -3.22
N ARG A 21 -5.24 -9.10 -3.84
CA ARG A 21 -4.30 -9.93 -3.10
C ARG A 21 -3.27 -9.07 -2.36
N ALA A 22 -2.80 -8.00 -2.98
CA ALA A 22 -1.89 -7.06 -2.32
C ALA A 22 -2.56 -6.41 -1.11
N VAL A 23 -3.79 -5.92 -1.27
CA VAL A 23 -4.56 -5.29 -0.19
C VAL A 23 -4.78 -6.26 0.97
N GLN A 24 -5.20 -7.48 0.67
CA GLN A 24 -5.47 -8.47 1.71
C GLN A 24 -4.21 -8.93 2.42
N SER A 25 -3.08 -8.98 1.72
CA SER A 25 -1.81 -9.39 2.34
C SER A 25 -1.35 -8.40 3.42
N VAL A 26 -1.74 -7.14 3.32
CA VAL A 26 -1.49 -6.14 4.36
C VAL A 26 -2.46 -6.31 5.52
N LEU A 27 -3.75 -6.53 5.22
CA LEU A 27 -4.79 -6.67 6.23
C LEU A 27 -4.55 -7.82 7.21
N VAL A 28 -3.93 -8.91 6.75
CA VAL A 28 -3.72 -10.10 7.57
C VAL A 28 -2.40 -10.11 8.32
N GLN A 29 -1.63 -9.02 8.25
CA GLN A 29 -0.38 -8.94 9.01
C GLN A 29 -0.67 -8.87 10.51
N ASP A 30 0.18 -9.53 11.31
CA ASP A 30 0.04 -9.53 12.76
C ASP A 30 0.47 -8.20 13.40
N TYR A 31 1.41 -7.50 12.79
CA TYR A 31 1.76 -6.14 13.20
C TYR A 31 0.67 -5.20 12.67
N THR A 32 0.06 -4.41 13.55
CA THR A 32 -1.17 -3.67 13.22
C THR A 32 -0.99 -2.17 13.03
N CYS A 33 0.18 -1.62 13.33
CA CYS A 33 0.43 -0.17 13.19
C CYS A 33 0.90 0.15 11.78
N TRP A 34 -0.04 0.26 10.84
CA TRP A 34 0.27 0.53 9.45
C TRP A 34 -0.85 1.31 8.77
N GLU A 35 -0.53 1.89 7.64
CA GLU A 35 -1.49 2.42 6.67
C GLU A 35 -1.14 1.87 5.28
N HIS A 36 -2.12 1.78 4.40
CA HIS A 36 -1.91 1.37 3.02
C HIS A 36 -2.36 2.49 2.10
N VAL A 37 -1.42 3.06 1.36
CA VAL A 37 -1.65 4.16 0.43
C VAL A 37 -1.57 3.60 -0.99
N ILE A 38 -2.63 3.77 -1.76
CA ILE A 38 -2.65 3.33 -3.16
C ILE A 38 -2.71 4.55 -4.06
N VAL A 39 -1.77 4.63 -4.98
CA VAL A 39 -1.72 5.71 -5.97
C VAL A 39 -2.06 5.11 -7.32
N ASP A 40 -3.27 5.38 -7.78
CA ASP A 40 -3.78 4.85 -9.03
C ASP A 40 -3.57 5.86 -10.15
N GLY A 41 -3.10 5.36 -11.30
CA GLY A 41 -2.74 6.18 -12.47
C GLY A 41 -3.91 6.45 -13.42
N GLY A 42 -5.15 6.37 -12.95
CA GLY A 42 -6.32 6.62 -13.78
C GLY A 42 -6.89 5.35 -14.40
N SER A 43 -7.04 4.29 -13.61
CA SER A 43 -7.56 3.01 -14.07
C SER A 43 -8.97 3.08 -14.63
N THR A 44 -9.23 2.25 -15.64
CA THR A 44 -10.54 2.15 -16.30
C THR A 44 -11.13 0.74 -16.28
N ASP A 45 -10.46 -0.21 -15.60
CA ASP A 45 -10.84 -1.63 -15.62
C ASP A 45 -11.68 -2.06 -14.41
N GLY A 46 -12.11 -1.13 -13.56
CA GLY A 46 -12.85 -1.44 -12.35
C GLY A 46 -12.00 -1.48 -11.09
N THR A 47 -10.71 -1.17 -11.19
CA THR A 47 -9.80 -1.10 -10.03
C THR A 47 -10.36 -0.15 -8.97
N ILE A 48 -10.85 1.03 -9.36
CA ILE A 48 -11.34 2.04 -8.43
C ILE A 48 -12.54 1.50 -7.63
N ASP A 49 -13.46 0.81 -8.29
CA ASP A 49 -14.62 0.22 -7.61
C ASP A 49 -14.20 -0.81 -6.57
N LEU A 50 -13.14 -1.56 -6.87
CA LEU A 50 -12.57 -2.51 -5.92
C LEU A 50 -11.98 -1.81 -4.70
N LEU A 51 -11.22 -0.72 -4.91
CA LEU A 51 -10.61 0.04 -3.81
C LEU A 51 -11.66 0.62 -2.88
N LYS A 52 -12.81 1.03 -3.40
CA LYS A 52 -13.91 1.58 -2.60
C LYS A 52 -14.50 0.58 -1.61
N LYS A 53 -14.29 -0.72 -1.83
CA LYS A 53 -14.77 -1.76 -0.92
C LYS A 53 -13.92 -1.88 0.35
N TYR A 54 -12.77 -1.24 0.39
CA TYR A 54 -11.82 -1.33 1.51
C TYR A 54 -11.68 0.04 2.17
N PRO A 55 -12.51 0.35 3.16
CA PRO A 55 -12.54 1.71 3.75
C PRO A 55 -11.26 2.12 4.47
N HIS A 56 -10.41 1.17 4.83
CA HIS A 56 -9.12 1.46 5.47
C HIS A 56 -8.09 2.05 4.50
N LEU A 57 -8.29 1.86 3.19
CA LEU A 57 -7.33 2.33 2.19
C LEU A 57 -7.35 3.84 2.07
N LYS A 58 -6.17 4.41 2.00
CA LYS A 58 -5.97 5.79 1.60
C LYS A 58 -5.55 5.76 0.13
N TRP A 59 -6.39 6.27 -0.77
CA TRP A 59 -6.07 6.16 -2.19
C TRP A 59 -6.44 7.44 -2.95
N ILE A 60 -5.69 7.67 -4.02
CA ILE A 60 -6.01 8.69 -5.01
C ILE A 60 -5.96 8.03 -6.39
N SER A 61 -6.71 8.58 -7.33
CA SER A 61 -6.69 8.13 -8.72
C SER A 61 -6.60 9.35 -9.63
N GLU A 62 -5.48 9.46 -10.33
CA GLU A 62 -5.25 10.52 -11.29
C GLU A 62 -4.16 10.06 -12.24
N LYS A 63 -4.14 10.64 -13.45
CA LYS A 63 -3.09 10.33 -14.40
C LYS A 63 -1.73 10.67 -13.83
N ASP A 64 -0.79 9.73 -13.89
CA ASP A 64 0.57 9.94 -13.43
C ASP A 64 1.56 9.77 -14.60
N ARG A 65 2.83 10.04 -14.32
CA ARG A 65 3.92 9.94 -15.28
C ARG A 65 4.69 8.63 -15.17
N GLY A 66 4.05 7.61 -14.64
CA GLY A 66 4.65 6.31 -14.44
C GLY A 66 4.88 6.01 -12.97
N GLN A 67 5.54 4.88 -12.71
CA GLN A 67 5.67 4.33 -11.37
C GLN A 67 6.41 5.24 -10.41
N ALA A 68 7.47 5.93 -10.88
CA ALA A 68 8.23 6.84 -10.02
C ALA A 68 7.39 8.02 -9.55
N ASP A 69 6.54 8.56 -10.43
CA ASP A 69 5.63 9.64 -10.07
C ASP A 69 4.59 9.16 -9.05
N ALA A 70 4.04 7.96 -9.26
CA ALA A 70 3.11 7.36 -8.32
C ALA A 70 3.74 7.15 -6.94
N MET A 71 4.98 6.69 -6.89
CA MET A 71 5.70 6.50 -5.64
C MET A 71 5.92 7.82 -4.90
N ASN A 72 6.27 8.88 -5.63
CA ASN A 72 6.44 10.21 -5.04
C ASN A 72 5.13 10.73 -4.45
N LYS A 73 4.02 10.55 -5.16
CA LYS A 73 2.70 10.94 -4.65
C LYS A 73 2.35 10.15 -3.39
N GLY A 74 2.61 8.85 -3.40
CA GLY A 74 2.37 7.99 -2.25
C GLY A 74 3.21 8.40 -1.04
N PHE A 75 4.47 8.71 -1.27
CA PHE A 75 5.35 9.21 -0.21
C PHE A 75 4.78 10.49 0.41
N SER A 76 4.31 11.42 -0.43
CA SER A 76 3.74 12.68 0.06
C SER A 76 2.48 12.48 0.89
N LEU A 77 1.72 11.42 0.63
CA LEU A 77 0.50 11.10 1.37
C LEU A 77 0.76 10.26 2.62
N SER A 78 1.97 9.72 2.76
CA SER A 78 2.33 8.82 3.84
C SER A 78 2.60 9.55 5.13
N THR A 79 2.22 8.94 6.24
CA THR A 79 2.42 9.50 7.59
C THR A 79 3.24 8.57 8.49
N GLY A 80 3.68 7.43 7.98
CA GLY A 80 4.41 6.45 8.76
C GLY A 80 5.87 6.78 8.95
N ASP A 81 6.48 6.06 9.87
CA ASP A 81 7.90 6.17 10.18
C ASP A 81 8.75 5.36 9.21
N ILE A 82 8.18 4.30 8.65
CA ILE A 82 8.85 3.35 7.77
C ILE A 82 8.04 3.25 6.49
N ILE A 83 8.70 3.44 5.35
CA ILE A 83 8.05 3.38 4.04
C ILE A 83 8.41 2.04 3.39
N VAL A 84 7.39 1.32 2.94
CA VAL A 84 7.56 0.06 2.21
C VAL A 84 6.77 0.14 0.91
N TYR A 85 7.41 -0.17 -0.19
CA TYR A 85 6.75 -0.20 -1.50
C TYR A 85 6.28 -1.62 -1.81
N LEU A 86 5.05 -1.73 -2.30
CA LEU A 86 4.46 -3.00 -2.72
C LEU A 86 3.77 -2.79 -4.06
N ASN A 87 4.22 -3.48 -5.10
CA ASN A 87 3.58 -3.41 -6.41
C ASN A 87 2.19 -4.05 -6.35
N ALA A 88 1.28 -3.60 -7.22
CA ALA A 88 -0.10 -4.07 -7.21
C ALA A 88 -0.24 -5.57 -7.48
N ASP A 89 0.72 -6.17 -8.18
CA ASP A 89 0.74 -7.61 -8.49
C ASP A 89 1.53 -8.45 -7.47
N ASP A 90 2.06 -7.82 -6.43
CA ASP A 90 2.81 -8.50 -5.38
C ASP A 90 1.96 -8.62 -4.11
N TYR A 91 2.47 -9.37 -3.14
CA TYR A 91 1.82 -9.53 -1.84
C TYR A 91 2.87 -9.89 -0.79
N PHE A 92 2.56 -9.56 0.46
CA PHE A 92 3.40 -9.93 1.59
C PHE A 92 3.05 -11.31 2.09
N LEU A 93 4.05 -12.02 2.60
CA LEU A 93 3.83 -13.25 3.36
C LEU A 93 3.40 -12.89 4.79
N PRO A 94 2.67 -13.80 5.49
CA PRO A 94 2.36 -13.58 6.90
C PRO A 94 3.63 -13.35 7.72
N GLY A 95 3.58 -12.40 8.65
CA GLY A 95 4.72 -12.09 9.49
C GLY A 95 5.76 -11.15 8.89
N ALA A 96 5.55 -10.68 7.66
CA ALA A 96 6.50 -9.79 6.99
C ALA A 96 6.72 -8.50 7.77
N PHE A 97 5.65 -7.88 8.27
CA PHE A 97 5.76 -6.61 9.01
C PHE A 97 6.46 -6.81 10.35
N SER A 98 6.19 -7.88 11.04
CA SER A 98 6.88 -8.20 12.29
C SER A 98 8.37 -8.42 12.08
N ALA A 99 8.74 -9.06 10.97
CA ALA A 99 10.16 -9.25 10.62
C ALA A 99 10.86 -7.91 10.36
N VAL A 100 10.20 -7.01 9.63
CA VAL A 100 10.73 -5.67 9.36
C VAL A 100 10.91 -4.91 10.68
N MET A 101 9.90 -4.93 11.54
CA MET A 101 9.93 -4.22 12.80
C MET A 101 10.99 -4.75 13.75
N ALA A 102 11.26 -6.05 13.71
CA ALA A 102 12.35 -6.63 14.53
C ALA A 102 13.70 -6.02 14.18
N VAL A 103 13.92 -5.66 12.92
CA VAL A 103 15.16 -4.98 12.49
C VAL A 103 15.19 -3.54 13.00
N PHE A 104 14.10 -2.81 12.91
CA PHE A 104 14.07 -1.38 13.27
C PHE A 104 14.00 -1.12 14.77
N GLU A 105 13.62 -2.11 15.57
CA GLU A 105 13.50 -1.97 17.02
C GLU A 105 14.77 -2.37 17.79
N LYS A 106 15.81 -2.77 17.09
CA LYS A 106 17.07 -3.13 17.73
C LYS A 106 17.83 -1.93 18.26
#